data_b503f09ae11653c0a3830783dc7f54df
#
_entry.id   b503f09ae11653c0a3830783dc7f54df
#
_cell.length_a   1.000
_cell.length_b   1.000
_cell.length_c   1.000
_cell.angle_alpha   90.00
_cell.angle_beta   90.00
_cell.angle_gamma   90.00
#
_symmetry.space_group_name_H-M   'P 1'
#
loop_
_entity.id
_entity.type
_entity.pdbx_description
1 polymer ?
#
loop_
_entity_poly.entity_id
_entity_poly.type
_entity_poly.pdbx_seq_one_letter_code
_entity_poly.pdbx_strand_id
1 'polypeptide(L)'
;VKYSAVIKGKQDVEIRPQISGTVTKVCVEEGAYVRKGQVLFVIDQVPYRAAVRKAEAAVATAEANEAISRQKLEGKESLYHDKVISDFDLRTARNNYKSAQAALSQAKAELTEATNNLSYTEVKSPVDGYAGMTSYRVGALVGPSMTEPLINVSDNSEMYAYFSLSEKQVLSLTSRYGSHEKAISSFPAVTLELNDGTKYELPGKVDVISGIIDRNTGSVTLRATFANPDKRLMSGGSANVIVPYRHNDCIVIPQEATYDIQNRIFAYRVIDGKAVSTPVTVQEINDGREYIVRDGLTEGDVIVAEGAGLLKNGTTVITQ
;
A
#
# COMPACT_ATOMS: atom_id res chain seq x y z
N VAL A 1 -17.07 -15.93 -5.49
CA VAL A 1 -17.63 -14.58 -5.28
C VAL A 1 -16.65 -13.55 -5.82
N LYS A 2 -17.16 -12.49 -6.47
CA LYS A 2 -16.37 -11.39 -7.02
C LYS A 2 -16.45 -10.18 -6.10
N TYR A 3 -15.31 -9.55 -5.85
CA TYR A 3 -15.20 -8.31 -5.06
C TYR A 3 -14.45 -7.27 -5.87
N SER A 4 -15.00 -6.08 -5.99
CA SER A 4 -14.30 -4.97 -6.63
C SER A 4 -13.05 -4.60 -5.83
N ALA A 5 -11.93 -4.38 -6.53
CA ALA A 5 -10.64 -4.11 -5.94
C ALA A 5 -9.92 -2.96 -6.64
N VAL A 6 -9.13 -2.23 -5.88
CA VAL A 6 -8.17 -1.25 -6.37
C VAL A 6 -6.77 -1.87 -6.33
N ILE A 7 -6.07 -1.79 -7.45
CA ILE A 7 -4.70 -2.30 -7.58
C ILE A 7 -3.73 -1.16 -7.24
N LYS A 8 -2.75 -1.44 -6.38
CA LYS A 8 -1.64 -0.54 -6.08
C LYS A 8 -0.32 -1.26 -6.26
N GLY A 9 0.72 -0.54 -6.64
CA GLY A 9 2.08 -1.05 -6.63
C GLY A 9 2.53 -1.42 -5.21
N LYS A 10 3.58 -2.21 -5.11
CA LYS A 10 4.21 -2.56 -3.83
C LYS A 10 4.57 -1.32 -3.04
N GLN A 11 5.02 -0.28 -3.72
CA GLN A 11 5.32 1.01 -3.14
C GLN A 11 5.09 2.12 -4.18
N ASP A 12 4.14 2.99 -3.89
CA ASP A 12 3.87 4.20 -4.66
C ASP A 12 4.39 5.40 -3.87
N VAL A 13 5.32 6.14 -4.45
CA VAL A 13 5.97 7.28 -3.77
C VAL A 13 5.77 8.55 -4.58
N GLU A 14 5.18 9.54 -3.94
CA GLU A 14 5.12 10.90 -4.45
C GLU A 14 6.45 11.61 -4.20
N ILE A 15 7.15 11.95 -5.25
CA ILE A 15 8.43 12.66 -5.15
C ILE A 15 8.18 14.16 -5.05
N ARG A 16 8.51 14.73 -3.89
CA ARG A 16 8.37 16.15 -3.58
C ARG A 16 9.73 16.76 -3.25
N PRO A 17 10.02 17.99 -3.67
CA PRO A 17 11.27 18.66 -3.31
C PRO A 17 11.25 19.04 -1.83
N GLN A 18 12.40 18.94 -1.16
CA GLN A 18 12.55 19.33 0.24
C GLN A 18 12.99 20.79 0.40
N ILE A 19 13.40 21.42 -0.71
CA ILE A 19 13.83 22.82 -0.76
C ILE A 19 13.13 23.56 -1.90
N SER A 20 13.15 24.87 -1.85
CA SER A 20 12.57 25.73 -2.89
C SER A 20 13.62 26.15 -3.92
N GLY A 21 13.24 26.28 -5.17
CA GLY A 21 14.10 26.79 -6.23
C GLY A 21 13.57 26.46 -7.62
N THR A 22 14.31 26.88 -8.64
CA THR A 22 13.95 26.63 -10.03
C THR A 22 14.55 25.32 -10.51
N VAL A 23 13.77 24.51 -11.23
CA VAL A 23 14.26 23.29 -11.87
C VAL A 23 15.23 23.67 -13.00
N THR A 24 16.49 23.26 -12.90
CA THR A 24 17.52 23.51 -13.91
C THR A 24 17.70 22.32 -14.86
N LYS A 25 17.38 21.11 -14.42
CA LYS A 25 17.47 19.91 -15.24
C LYS A 25 16.42 18.88 -14.83
N VAL A 26 15.79 18.25 -15.82
CA VAL A 26 14.97 17.05 -15.69
C VAL A 26 15.82 15.88 -16.21
N CYS A 27 16.07 14.88 -15.35
CA CYS A 27 16.97 13.77 -15.62
C CYS A 27 16.25 12.44 -15.82
N VAL A 28 14.92 12.47 -15.85
CA VAL A 28 14.06 11.28 -16.01
C VAL A 28 13.13 11.48 -17.19
N GLU A 29 12.91 10.44 -17.96
CA GLU A 29 11.87 10.38 -18.98
C GLU A 29 10.56 9.84 -18.35
N GLU A 30 9.44 10.37 -18.79
CA GLU A 30 8.12 9.91 -18.35
C GLU A 30 7.90 8.45 -18.78
N GLY A 31 7.42 7.62 -17.85
CA GLY A 31 7.25 6.19 -18.08
C GLY A 31 8.52 5.35 -17.99
N ALA A 32 9.71 5.97 -17.82
CA ALA A 32 10.97 5.24 -17.73
C ALA A 32 11.11 4.50 -16.39
N TYR A 33 11.85 3.41 -16.42
CA TYR A 33 12.26 2.72 -15.20
C TYR A 33 13.42 3.49 -14.53
N VAL A 34 13.28 3.75 -13.24
CA VAL A 34 14.27 4.46 -12.41
C VAL A 34 14.73 3.58 -11.27
N ARG A 35 15.99 3.79 -10.84
CA ARG A 35 16.57 3.07 -9.72
C ARG A 35 16.58 3.93 -8.46
N LYS A 36 16.55 3.29 -7.32
CA LYS A 36 16.75 3.94 -6.03
C LYS A 36 18.07 4.74 -6.03
N GLY A 37 17.99 6.00 -5.60
CA GLY A 37 19.12 6.95 -5.60
C GLY A 37 19.39 7.64 -6.94
N GLN A 38 18.70 7.27 -8.02
CA GLN A 38 18.82 7.96 -9.31
C GLN A 38 18.27 9.38 -9.21
N VAL A 39 19.04 10.35 -9.72
CA VAL A 39 18.61 11.76 -9.80
C VAL A 39 17.51 11.89 -10.85
N LEU A 40 16.38 12.47 -10.44
CA LEU A 40 15.22 12.72 -11.30
C LEU A 40 15.14 14.19 -11.73
N PHE A 41 15.38 15.10 -10.80
CA PHE A 41 15.39 16.55 -11.05
C PHE A 41 16.58 17.18 -10.36
N VAL A 42 17.06 18.30 -10.95
CA VAL A 42 18.05 19.16 -10.33
C VAL A 42 17.46 20.55 -10.18
N ILE A 43 17.46 21.05 -8.95
CA ILE A 43 17.05 22.41 -8.59
C ILE A 43 18.29 23.29 -8.61
N ASP A 44 18.14 24.60 -8.85
CA ASP A 44 19.25 25.55 -8.90
C ASP A 44 20.17 25.41 -7.66
N GLN A 45 21.39 25.00 -7.90
CA GLN A 45 22.39 24.73 -6.86
C GLN A 45 23.22 25.97 -6.49
N VAL A 46 23.16 27.03 -7.28
CA VAL A 46 24.04 28.20 -7.10
C VAL A 46 23.92 28.80 -5.70
N PRO A 47 22.73 29.13 -5.19
CA PRO A 47 22.59 29.71 -3.85
C PRO A 47 23.00 28.74 -2.75
N TYR A 48 22.74 27.46 -2.90
CA TYR A 48 23.08 26.44 -1.92
C TYR A 48 24.58 26.16 -1.85
N ARG A 49 25.26 26.13 -2.99
CA ARG A 49 26.74 26.03 -3.05
C ARG A 49 27.39 27.24 -2.41
N ALA A 50 26.83 28.45 -2.58
CA ALA A 50 27.32 29.65 -1.93
C ALA A 50 27.16 29.58 -0.40
N ALA A 51 26.03 29.04 0.09
CA ALA A 51 25.79 28.80 1.53
C ALA A 51 26.79 27.81 2.12
N VAL A 52 27.10 26.71 1.44
CA VAL A 52 28.12 25.75 1.88
C VAL A 52 29.48 26.42 1.99
N ARG A 53 29.96 27.15 0.96
CA ARG A 53 31.25 27.87 1.02
C ARG A 53 31.29 28.89 2.18
N LYS A 54 30.18 29.58 2.46
CA LYS A 54 30.07 30.50 3.61
C LYS A 54 30.24 29.75 4.93
N ALA A 55 29.57 28.62 5.09
CA ALA A 55 29.65 27.79 6.30
C ALA A 55 31.05 27.17 6.45
N GLU A 56 31.68 26.73 5.38
CA GLU A 56 33.08 26.25 5.39
C GLU A 56 34.05 27.31 5.91
N ALA A 57 33.92 28.56 5.45
CA ALA A 57 34.71 29.67 5.91
C ALA A 57 34.48 29.99 7.42
N ALA A 58 33.22 29.85 7.88
CA ALA A 58 32.89 30.00 9.30
C ALA A 58 33.54 28.90 10.18
N VAL A 59 33.53 27.65 9.71
CA VAL A 59 34.23 26.54 10.37
C VAL A 59 35.72 26.80 10.46
N ALA A 60 36.36 27.21 9.36
CA ALA A 60 37.82 27.51 9.35
C ALA A 60 38.16 28.63 10.35
N THR A 61 37.34 29.67 10.44
CA THR A 61 37.52 30.76 11.42
C THR A 61 37.36 30.23 12.86
N ALA A 62 36.34 29.40 13.12
CA ALA A 62 36.11 28.84 14.45
C ALA A 62 37.21 27.85 14.86
N GLU A 63 37.74 27.08 13.93
CA GLU A 63 38.89 26.19 14.15
C GLU A 63 40.18 26.96 14.53
N ALA A 64 40.45 28.07 13.84
CA ALA A 64 41.57 28.93 14.19
C ALA A 64 41.41 29.52 15.60
N ASN A 65 40.22 29.98 15.95
CA ASN A 65 39.92 30.53 17.28
C ASN A 65 40.02 29.46 18.38
N GLU A 66 39.54 28.26 18.14
CA GLU A 66 39.68 27.12 19.05
C GLU A 66 41.16 26.79 19.29
N ALA A 67 41.97 26.71 18.22
CA ALA A 67 43.39 26.40 18.29
C ALA A 67 44.13 27.49 19.12
N ILE A 68 43.87 28.76 18.90
CA ILE A 68 44.44 29.87 19.68
C ILE A 68 44.04 29.75 21.17
N SER A 69 42.79 29.46 21.47
CA SER A 69 42.27 29.35 22.84
C SER A 69 42.85 28.12 23.55
N ARG A 70 43.05 27.01 22.82
CA ARG A 70 43.73 25.79 23.30
C ARG A 70 45.15 26.09 23.67
N GLN A 71 45.92 26.70 22.78
CA GLN A 71 47.31 27.07 23.03
C GLN A 71 47.47 27.99 24.24
N LYS A 72 46.54 28.96 24.41
CA LYS A 72 46.49 29.82 25.59
C LYS A 72 46.22 29.03 26.87
N LEU A 73 45.31 28.06 26.81
CA LEU A 73 45.01 27.21 27.96
C LEU A 73 46.21 26.36 28.36
N GLU A 74 46.85 25.68 27.40
CA GLU A 74 48.06 24.87 27.61
C GLU A 74 49.18 25.69 28.23
N GLY A 75 49.42 26.93 27.77
CA GLY A 75 50.39 27.82 28.36
C GLY A 75 50.05 28.23 29.78
N LYS A 76 48.76 28.48 30.06
CA LYS A 76 48.27 28.82 31.44
C LYS A 76 48.33 27.60 32.37
N GLU A 77 48.10 26.39 31.90
CA GLU A 77 48.25 25.16 32.68
C GLU A 77 49.67 24.94 33.13
N SER A 78 50.68 25.18 32.24
CA SER A 78 52.12 25.14 32.61
C SER A 78 52.46 26.17 33.70
N LEU A 79 52.08 27.44 33.50
CA LEU A 79 52.32 28.51 34.46
C LEU A 79 51.65 28.29 35.82
N TYR A 80 50.48 27.64 35.83
CA TYR A 80 49.79 27.29 37.08
C TYR A 80 50.51 26.17 37.82
N HIS A 81 51.02 25.18 37.10
CA HIS A 81 51.86 24.10 37.65
C HIS A 81 53.10 24.68 38.35
N ASP A 82 53.71 25.70 37.74
CA ASP A 82 54.87 26.42 38.30
C ASP A 82 54.47 27.44 39.36
N LYS A 83 53.20 27.51 39.76
CA LYS A 83 52.63 28.43 40.80
C LYS A 83 52.81 29.93 40.46
N VAL A 84 52.88 30.27 39.14
CA VAL A 84 53.09 31.66 38.69
C VAL A 84 51.74 32.41 38.52
N ILE A 85 50.63 31.71 38.32
CA ILE A 85 49.33 32.32 38.10
C ILE A 85 48.30 31.83 39.11
N SER A 86 47.18 32.55 39.21
CA SER A 86 46.06 32.23 40.09
C SER A 86 45.13 31.15 39.51
N ASP A 87 44.40 30.44 40.37
CA ASP A 87 43.36 29.51 39.94
C ASP A 87 42.25 30.20 39.10
N PHE A 88 41.99 31.49 39.38
CA PHE A 88 41.06 32.29 38.62
C PHE A 88 41.51 32.44 37.14
N ASP A 89 42.78 32.71 36.90
CA ASP A 89 43.37 32.87 35.57
C ASP A 89 43.25 31.58 34.78
N LEU A 90 43.59 30.44 35.42
CA LEU A 90 43.45 29.13 34.82
C LEU A 90 41.99 28.82 34.45
N ARG A 91 41.08 29.01 35.36
CA ARG A 91 39.62 28.81 35.09
C ARG A 91 39.12 29.69 33.97
N THR A 92 39.55 30.93 33.89
CA THR A 92 39.21 31.85 32.80
C THR A 92 39.70 31.34 31.45
N ALA A 93 40.96 30.88 31.37
CA ALA A 93 41.49 30.30 30.15
C ALA A 93 40.71 29.03 29.71
N ARG A 94 40.36 28.17 30.70
CA ARG A 94 39.58 26.95 30.44
C ARG A 94 38.17 27.26 29.96
N ASN A 95 37.51 28.27 30.52
CA ASN A 95 36.19 28.71 30.10
C ASN A 95 36.24 29.32 28.69
N ASN A 96 37.26 30.10 28.36
CA ASN A 96 37.47 30.65 27.03
C ASN A 96 37.68 29.55 25.98
N TYR A 97 38.45 28.50 26.29
CA TYR A 97 38.65 27.33 25.43
C TYR A 97 37.32 26.59 25.22
N LYS A 98 36.55 26.34 26.28
CA LYS A 98 35.21 25.70 26.16
C LYS A 98 34.27 26.53 25.31
N SER A 99 34.29 27.87 25.42
CA SER A 99 33.49 28.76 24.56
C SER A 99 33.89 28.66 23.09
N ALA A 100 35.21 28.66 22.82
CA ALA A 100 35.70 28.49 21.43
C ALA A 100 35.34 27.12 20.85
N GLN A 101 35.41 26.06 21.68
CA GLN A 101 35.01 24.70 21.27
C GLN A 101 33.51 24.63 20.99
N ALA A 102 32.65 25.30 21.76
CA ALA A 102 31.22 25.37 21.51
C ALA A 102 30.92 26.12 20.20
N ALA A 103 31.63 27.24 19.94
CA ALA A 103 31.50 28.00 18.69
C ALA A 103 31.92 27.17 17.46
N LEU A 104 32.97 26.38 17.56
CA LEU A 104 33.37 25.44 16.53
C LEU A 104 32.31 24.37 16.25
N SER A 105 31.75 23.82 17.33
CA SER A 105 30.65 22.82 17.21
C SER A 105 29.43 23.43 16.51
N GLN A 106 29.08 24.67 16.83
CA GLN A 106 28.00 25.39 16.16
C GLN A 106 28.27 25.59 14.68
N ALA A 107 29.46 26.07 14.32
CA ALA A 107 29.85 26.29 12.91
C ALA A 107 29.82 24.98 12.10
N LYS A 108 30.23 23.84 12.70
CA LYS A 108 30.15 22.52 12.07
C LYS A 108 28.72 22.05 11.87
N ALA A 109 27.81 22.36 12.80
CA ALA A 109 26.39 22.08 12.64
C ALA A 109 25.78 22.89 11.49
N GLU A 110 26.11 24.17 11.37
CA GLU A 110 25.67 25.05 10.27
C GLU A 110 26.20 24.57 8.91
N LEU A 111 27.46 24.08 8.85
CA LEU A 111 28.02 23.47 7.63
C LEU A 111 27.25 22.20 7.25
N THR A 112 26.91 21.37 8.22
CA THR A 112 26.12 20.15 7.98
C THR A 112 24.75 20.49 7.41
N GLU A 113 24.07 21.48 7.97
CA GLU A 113 22.80 21.98 7.47
C GLU A 113 22.90 22.49 6.03
N ALA A 114 23.87 23.34 5.73
CA ALA A 114 24.10 23.86 4.39
C ALA A 114 24.40 22.75 3.37
N THR A 115 25.17 21.74 3.76
CA THR A 115 25.50 20.58 2.92
C THR A 115 24.27 19.71 2.66
N ASN A 116 23.42 19.48 3.67
CA ASN A 116 22.17 18.77 3.51
C ASN A 116 21.23 19.51 2.56
N ASN A 117 21.07 20.83 2.71
CA ASN A 117 20.28 21.65 1.82
C ASN A 117 20.79 21.61 0.38
N LEU A 118 22.10 21.60 0.16
CA LEU A 118 22.69 21.38 -1.16
C LEU A 118 22.37 19.98 -1.69
N SER A 119 22.41 18.96 -0.87
CA SER A 119 22.08 17.58 -1.30
C SER A 119 20.64 17.46 -1.75
N TYR A 120 19.71 18.17 -1.14
CA TYR A 120 18.28 18.20 -1.51
C TYR A 120 18.00 18.90 -2.82
N THR A 121 18.98 19.62 -3.41
CA THR A 121 18.86 20.16 -4.78
C THR A 121 18.81 19.06 -5.83
N GLU A 122 19.36 17.89 -5.54
CA GLU A 122 19.27 16.70 -6.36
C GLU A 122 18.12 15.85 -5.85
N VAL A 123 16.96 15.98 -6.50
CA VAL A 123 15.79 15.18 -6.16
C VAL A 123 15.97 13.77 -6.71
N LYS A 124 16.07 12.79 -5.80
CA LYS A 124 16.36 11.39 -6.12
C LYS A 124 15.16 10.48 -5.87
N SER A 125 15.09 9.38 -6.60
CA SER A 125 14.10 8.34 -6.31
C SER A 125 14.48 7.58 -5.03
N PRO A 126 13.57 7.41 -4.06
CA PRO A 126 13.80 6.60 -2.87
C PRO A 126 13.62 5.09 -3.12
N VAL A 127 13.03 4.72 -4.26
CA VAL A 127 12.67 3.34 -4.62
C VAL A 127 13.06 3.04 -6.07
N ASP A 128 13.15 1.74 -6.38
CA ASP A 128 13.17 1.26 -7.75
C ASP A 128 11.73 1.24 -8.30
N GLY A 129 11.51 1.63 -9.54
CA GLY A 129 10.15 1.62 -10.09
C GLY A 129 10.00 2.38 -11.40
N TYR A 130 8.77 2.57 -11.83
CA TYR A 130 8.43 3.32 -13.03
C TYR A 130 8.03 4.75 -12.67
N ALA A 131 8.63 5.70 -13.36
CA ALA A 131 8.30 7.11 -13.26
C ALA A 131 6.95 7.39 -13.94
N GLY A 132 6.07 8.10 -13.27
CA GLY A 132 4.82 8.58 -13.84
C GLY A 132 5.03 9.76 -14.80
N MET A 133 3.95 10.48 -15.08
CA MET A 133 4.01 11.73 -15.81
C MET A 133 4.39 12.89 -14.86
N THR A 134 5.02 13.92 -15.39
CA THR A 134 5.33 15.16 -14.67
C THR A 134 4.87 16.38 -15.43
N SER A 135 4.24 17.32 -14.72
CA SER A 135 3.86 18.62 -15.27
C SER A 135 5.01 19.65 -15.19
N TYR A 136 6.10 19.32 -14.51
CA TYR A 136 7.20 20.24 -14.24
C TYR A 136 8.31 20.12 -15.28
N ARG A 137 8.72 21.26 -15.82
CA ARG A 137 9.77 21.38 -16.85
C ARG A 137 10.91 22.26 -16.32
N VAL A 138 12.00 22.28 -17.05
CA VAL A 138 13.10 23.22 -16.79
C VAL A 138 12.56 24.65 -16.76
N GLY A 139 12.93 25.42 -15.73
CA GLY A 139 12.42 26.75 -15.47
C GLY A 139 11.23 26.81 -14.50
N ALA A 140 10.62 25.69 -14.13
CA ALA A 140 9.53 25.68 -13.15
C ALA A 140 10.05 25.99 -11.74
N LEU A 141 9.33 26.83 -11.01
CA LEU A 141 9.58 27.08 -9.59
C LEU A 141 8.90 25.99 -8.77
N VAL A 142 9.66 25.35 -7.89
CA VAL A 142 9.21 24.23 -7.07
C VAL A 142 9.58 24.44 -5.60
N GLY A 143 8.90 23.74 -4.69
CA GLY A 143 9.16 23.86 -3.25
C GLY A 143 8.35 22.87 -2.42
N PRO A 144 8.63 22.74 -1.09
CA PRO A 144 7.98 21.77 -0.21
C PRO A 144 6.46 21.93 -0.09
N SER A 145 5.97 23.17 -0.26
CA SER A 145 4.53 23.51 -0.08
C SER A 145 3.68 23.33 -1.33
N MET A 146 4.24 22.79 -2.41
CA MET A 146 3.48 22.55 -3.65
C MET A 146 2.40 21.49 -3.47
N THR A 147 1.25 21.69 -4.09
CA THR A 147 0.09 20.77 -3.97
C THR A 147 0.36 19.44 -4.68
N GLU A 148 0.91 19.51 -5.90
CA GLU A 148 1.20 18.33 -6.71
C GLU A 148 2.65 17.88 -6.54
N PRO A 149 2.92 16.57 -6.55
CA PRO A 149 4.30 16.04 -6.53
C PRO A 149 5.00 16.36 -7.86
N LEU A 150 6.34 16.39 -7.84
CA LEU A 150 7.14 16.53 -9.07
C LEU A 150 6.88 15.38 -10.03
N ILE A 151 6.83 14.18 -9.48
CA ILE A 151 6.58 12.93 -10.20
C ILE A 151 6.20 11.85 -9.19
N ASN A 152 5.43 10.87 -9.63
CA ASN A 152 5.17 9.64 -8.87
C ASN A 152 6.08 8.54 -9.36
N VAL A 153 6.65 7.76 -8.45
CA VAL A 153 7.42 6.54 -8.79
C VAL A 153 6.71 5.35 -8.15
N SER A 154 6.39 4.35 -8.97
CA SER A 154 5.68 3.15 -8.54
C SER A 154 6.53 1.90 -8.73
N ASP A 155 6.76 1.16 -7.64
CA ASP A 155 7.31 -0.18 -7.70
C ASP A 155 6.20 -1.19 -8.05
N ASN A 156 6.16 -1.58 -9.30
CA ASN A 156 5.20 -2.55 -9.85
C ASN A 156 5.76 -3.98 -9.88
N SER A 157 6.77 -4.31 -9.10
CA SER A 157 7.32 -5.68 -9.03
C SER A 157 6.33 -6.69 -8.47
N GLU A 158 5.58 -6.26 -7.46
CA GLU A 158 4.43 -6.95 -6.88
C GLU A 158 3.27 -5.97 -6.80
N MET A 159 2.05 -6.48 -6.96
CA MET A 159 0.85 -5.66 -6.93
C MET A 159 -0.05 -6.06 -5.78
N TYR A 160 -0.60 -5.08 -5.12
CA TYR A 160 -1.55 -5.23 -4.03
C TYR A 160 -2.96 -4.92 -4.51
N ALA A 161 -3.85 -5.91 -4.45
CA ALA A 161 -5.27 -5.70 -4.69
C ALA A 161 -6.00 -5.51 -3.36
N TYR A 162 -6.56 -4.33 -3.16
CA TYR A 162 -7.35 -4.00 -1.99
C TYR A 162 -8.83 -4.16 -2.31
N PHE A 163 -9.51 -5.02 -1.58
CA PHE A 163 -10.94 -5.27 -1.70
C PHE A 163 -11.61 -5.34 -0.34
N SER A 164 -12.92 -5.16 -0.29
CA SER A 164 -13.64 -5.05 0.98
C SER A 164 -14.64 -6.19 1.15
N LEU A 165 -14.69 -6.72 2.36
CA LEU A 165 -15.72 -7.65 2.82
C LEU A 165 -16.62 -6.97 3.84
N SER A 166 -17.91 -7.31 3.88
CA SER A 166 -18.79 -6.85 4.95
C SER A 166 -18.37 -7.41 6.30
N GLU A 167 -18.64 -6.68 7.37
CA GLU A 167 -18.38 -7.13 8.75
C GLU A 167 -18.96 -8.52 9.00
N LYS A 168 -20.19 -8.81 8.53
CA LYS A 168 -20.82 -10.13 8.64
C LYS A 168 -19.98 -11.24 8.02
N GLN A 169 -19.38 -10.99 6.85
CA GLN A 169 -18.53 -11.98 6.17
C GLN A 169 -17.24 -12.22 6.94
N VAL A 170 -16.61 -11.16 7.47
CA VAL A 170 -15.39 -11.27 8.27
C VAL A 170 -15.65 -11.99 9.58
N LEU A 171 -16.75 -11.69 10.28
CA LEU A 171 -17.16 -12.41 11.50
C LEU A 171 -17.39 -13.90 11.21
N SER A 172 -18.04 -14.23 10.10
CA SER A 172 -18.24 -15.64 9.67
C SER A 172 -16.89 -16.34 9.41
N LEU A 173 -15.95 -15.66 8.76
CA LEU A 173 -14.60 -16.20 8.55
C LEU A 173 -13.86 -16.41 9.88
N THR A 174 -13.91 -15.42 10.77
CA THR A 174 -13.22 -15.49 12.08
C THR A 174 -13.83 -16.57 12.96
N SER A 175 -15.16 -16.73 12.96
CA SER A 175 -15.84 -17.80 13.70
C SER A 175 -15.46 -19.18 13.16
N ARG A 176 -15.27 -19.32 11.86
CA ARG A 176 -14.90 -20.60 11.21
C ARG A 176 -13.45 -20.99 11.49
N TYR A 177 -12.52 -20.02 11.51
CA TYR A 177 -11.08 -20.29 11.62
C TYR A 177 -10.51 -19.94 12.99
N GLY A 178 -11.29 -19.32 13.88
CA GLY A 178 -10.92 -19.02 15.26
C GLY A 178 -10.09 -17.76 15.48
N SER A 179 -9.36 -17.28 14.48
CA SER A 179 -8.61 -16.02 14.54
C SER A 179 -8.38 -15.42 13.14
N HIS A 180 -8.09 -14.11 13.07
CA HIS A 180 -7.73 -13.45 11.81
C HIS A 180 -6.49 -14.07 11.13
N GLU A 181 -5.47 -14.42 11.91
CA GLU A 181 -4.23 -15.03 11.39
C GLU A 181 -4.50 -16.41 10.77
N LYS A 182 -5.31 -17.23 11.44
CA LYS A 182 -5.74 -18.53 10.91
C LYS A 182 -6.64 -18.36 9.69
N ALA A 183 -7.51 -17.37 9.68
CA ALA A 183 -8.33 -17.03 8.52
C ALA A 183 -7.47 -16.66 7.31
N ILE A 184 -6.44 -15.81 7.50
CA ILE A 184 -5.49 -15.44 6.44
C ILE A 184 -4.74 -16.68 5.91
N SER A 185 -4.18 -17.50 6.80
CA SER A 185 -3.40 -18.68 6.39
C SER A 185 -4.23 -19.75 5.69
N SER A 186 -5.53 -19.81 5.99
CA SER A 186 -6.49 -20.75 5.39
C SER A 186 -7.26 -20.16 4.21
N PHE A 187 -7.01 -18.87 3.87
CA PHE A 187 -7.69 -18.23 2.77
C PHE A 187 -7.26 -18.87 1.45
N PRO A 188 -8.20 -19.22 0.56
CA PRO A 188 -7.85 -19.83 -0.71
C PRO A 188 -7.08 -18.83 -1.59
N ALA A 189 -6.29 -19.35 -2.51
CA ALA A 189 -5.70 -18.53 -3.55
C ALA A 189 -6.80 -17.81 -4.35
N VAL A 190 -6.60 -16.52 -4.60
CA VAL A 190 -7.56 -15.65 -5.29
C VAL A 190 -7.11 -15.39 -6.72
N THR A 191 -8.06 -15.17 -7.61
CA THR A 191 -7.78 -14.81 -9.00
C THR A 191 -8.19 -13.36 -9.24
N LEU A 192 -7.43 -12.63 -10.04
CA LEU A 192 -7.77 -11.28 -10.45
C LEU A 192 -8.45 -11.33 -11.82
N GLU A 193 -9.60 -10.69 -11.93
CA GLU A 193 -10.29 -10.46 -13.20
C GLU A 193 -10.14 -8.97 -13.56
N LEU A 194 -9.48 -8.70 -14.66
CA LEU A 194 -9.22 -7.35 -15.13
C LEU A 194 -10.50 -6.71 -15.72
N ASN A 195 -10.47 -5.40 -15.95
CA ASN A 195 -11.63 -4.66 -16.46
C ASN A 195 -12.06 -5.07 -17.88
N ASP A 196 -11.18 -5.71 -18.63
CA ASP A 196 -11.49 -6.30 -19.95
C ASP A 196 -12.16 -7.69 -19.86
N GLY A 197 -12.40 -8.19 -18.63
CA GLY A 197 -12.97 -9.50 -18.36
C GLY A 197 -11.94 -10.64 -18.40
N THR A 198 -10.68 -10.38 -18.72
CA THR A 198 -9.64 -11.40 -18.73
C THR A 198 -9.21 -11.75 -17.30
N LYS A 199 -8.93 -13.03 -17.06
CA LYS A 199 -8.36 -13.47 -15.79
C LYS A 199 -6.84 -13.33 -15.82
N TYR A 200 -6.30 -12.76 -14.76
CA TYR A 200 -4.85 -12.71 -14.57
C TYR A 200 -4.33 -14.12 -14.28
N GLU A 201 -3.24 -14.50 -14.96
CA GLU A 201 -2.75 -15.88 -14.96
C GLU A 201 -2.17 -16.33 -13.63
N LEU A 202 -1.53 -15.38 -12.89
CA LEU A 202 -0.89 -15.70 -11.63
C LEU A 202 -1.90 -15.54 -10.48
N PRO A 203 -2.02 -16.57 -9.60
CA PRO A 203 -2.89 -16.48 -8.45
C PRO A 203 -2.34 -15.49 -7.42
N GLY A 204 -3.25 -14.82 -6.70
CA GLY A 204 -2.93 -13.97 -5.59
C GLY A 204 -3.12 -14.67 -4.25
N LYS A 205 -2.43 -14.19 -3.24
CA LYS A 205 -2.56 -14.63 -1.85
C LYS A 205 -3.05 -13.48 -0.98
N VAL A 206 -4.12 -13.71 -0.24
CA VAL A 206 -4.55 -12.77 0.80
C VAL A 206 -3.55 -12.82 1.95
N ASP A 207 -2.97 -11.70 2.28
CA ASP A 207 -1.91 -11.57 3.29
C ASP A 207 -2.26 -10.62 4.43
N VAL A 208 -3.25 -9.74 4.23
CA VAL A 208 -3.69 -8.79 5.26
C VAL A 208 -5.21 -8.74 5.32
N ILE A 209 -5.75 -8.77 6.52
CA ILE A 209 -7.12 -8.38 6.86
C ILE A 209 -7.00 -7.17 7.78
N SER A 210 -7.62 -6.05 7.42
CA SER A 210 -7.61 -4.84 8.27
C SER A 210 -8.20 -5.15 9.63
N GLY A 211 -7.53 -4.70 10.70
CA GLY A 211 -8.08 -4.76 12.06
C GLY A 211 -9.09 -3.65 12.37
N ILE A 212 -9.49 -2.85 11.36
CA ILE A 212 -10.37 -1.69 11.52
C ILE A 212 -11.52 -1.82 10.54
N ILE A 213 -12.74 -1.60 11.01
CA ILE A 213 -13.96 -1.52 10.21
C ILE A 213 -14.13 -0.07 9.76
N ASP A 214 -14.31 0.15 8.47
CA ASP A 214 -14.72 1.45 7.95
C ASP A 214 -16.17 1.74 8.40
N ARG A 215 -16.32 2.79 9.21
CA ARG A 215 -17.62 3.15 9.82
C ARG A 215 -18.65 3.65 8.81
N ASN A 216 -18.22 4.14 7.66
CA ASN A 216 -19.13 4.67 6.64
C ASN A 216 -19.74 3.54 5.81
N THR A 217 -18.99 2.47 5.60
CA THR A 217 -19.37 1.36 4.72
C THR A 217 -19.71 0.06 5.46
N GLY A 218 -19.35 -0.05 6.76
CA GLY A 218 -19.49 -1.28 7.54
C GLY A 218 -18.62 -2.42 6.97
N SER A 219 -17.51 -2.11 6.33
CA SER A 219 -16.68 -3.07 5.66
C SER A 219 -15.25 -3.13 6.22
N VAL A 220 -14.60 -4.26 6.02
CA VAL A 220 -13.21 -4.52 6.37
C VAL A 220 -12.43 -4.69 5.08
N THR A 221 -11.31 -3.98 4.96
CA THR A 221 -10.44 -4.06 3.79
C THR A 221 -9.48 -5.24 3.92
N LEU A 222 -9.38 -6.03 2.86
CA LEU A 222 -8.40 -7.09 2.70
C LEU A 222 -7.41 -6.70 1.62
N ARG A 223 -6.19 -7.23 1.74
CA ARG A 223 -5.15 -7.09 0.73
C ARG A 223 -4.78 -8.47 0.20
N ALA A 224 -4.75 -8.58 -1.12
CA ALA A 224 -4.17 -9.74 -1.79
C ALA A 224 -2.94 -9.31 -2.59
N THR A 225 -1.86 -10.07 -2.48
CA THR A 225 -0.60 -9.83 -3.18
C THR A 225 -0.53 -10.69 -4.43
N PHE A 226 -0.19 -10.07 -5.55
CA PHE A 226 -0.01 -10.69 -6.86
C PHE A 226 1.40 -10.41 -7.39
N ALA A 227 2.09 -11.42 -7.87
CA ALA A 227 3.34 -11.24 -8.59
C ALA A 227 3.07 -10.58 -9.96
N ASN A 228 3.94 -9.69 -10.42
CA ASN A 228 3.76 -8.96 -11.67
C ASN A 228 5.04 -8.95 -12.52
N PRO A 229 5.54 -10.12 -12.95
CA PRO A 229 6.79 -10.21 -13.70
C PRO A 229 6.72 -9.48 -15.05
N ASP A 230 5.60 -9.60 -15.75
CA ASP A 230 5.39 -9.02 -17.09
C ASP A 230 4.92 -7.56 -17.04
N LYS A 231 4.81 -6.95 -15.85
CA LYS A 231 4.39 -5.55 -15.65
C LYS A 231 3.03 -5.20 -16.29
N ARG A 232 2.16 -6.19 -16.46
CA ARG A 232 0.80 -6.00 -17.01
C ARG A 232 -0.12 -5.23 -16.08
N LEU A 233 0.06 -5.40 -14.77
CA LEU A 233 -0.69 -4.66 -13.77
C LEU A 233 0.00 -3.32 -13.50
N MET A 234 -0.80 -2.26 -13.39
CA MET A 234 -0.33 -0.91 -13.10
C MET A 234 -1.00 -0.39 -11.83
N SER A 235 -0.27 0.41 -11.07
CA SER A 235 -0.83 1.08 -9.90
C SER A 235 -1.92 2.07 -10.30
N GLY A 236 -3.00 2.15 -9.50
CA GLY A 236 -4.20 2.93 -9.78
C GLY A 236 -5.25 2.19 -10.60
N GLY A 237 -4.96 0.98 -11.11
CA GLY A 237 -5.91 0.15 -11.83
C GLY A 237 -7.04 -0.36 -10.94
N SER A 238 -8.16 -0.75 -11.58
CA SER A 238 -9.27 -1.44 -10.93
C SER A 238 -9.41 -2.85 -11.49
N ALA A 239 -9.86 -3.78 -10.67
CA ALA A 239 -10.11 -5.16 -11.06
C ALA A 239 -11.12 -5.81 -10.10
N ASN A 240 -11.52 -7.05 -10.39
CA ASN A 240 -12.31 -7.85 -9.47
C ASN A 240 -11.44 -8.98 -8.88
N VAL A 241 -11.40 -9.08 -7.57
CA VAL A 241 -10.82 -10.24 -6.90
C VAL A 241 -11.87 -11.34 -6.82
N ILE A 242 -11.57 -12.48 -7.43
CA ILE A 242 -12.42 -13.68 -7.38
C ILE A 242 -11.93 -14.55 -6.25
N VAL A 243 -12.77 -14.70 -5.22
CA VAL A 243 -12.54 -15.62 -4.10
C VAL A 243 -13.29 -16.92 -4.39
N PRO A 244 -12.60 -18.07 -4.57
CA PRO A 244 -13.27 -19.34 -4.73
C PRO A 244 -13.86 -19.79 -3.39
N TYR A 245 -15.12 -20.21 -3.40
CA TYR A 245 -15.75 -20.89 -2.28
C TYR A 245 -15.95 -22.35 -2.64
N ARG A 246 -15.51 -23.24 -1.78
CA ARG A 246 -15.83 -24.65 -1.90
C ARG A 246 -16.95 -25.00 -0.92
N HIS A 247 -18.01 -25.54 -1.43
CA HIS A 247 -19.03 -26.21 -0.67
C HIS A 247 -18.83 -27.72 -0.87
N ASN A 248 -18.54 -28.42 0.20
CA ASN A 248 -18.46 -29.88 0.17
C ASN A 248 -19.85 -30.44 0.52
N ASP A 249 -20.19 -31.57 -0.07
CA ASP A 249 -21.42 -32.30 0.22
C ASP A 249 -22.69 -31.44 0.10
N CYS A 250 -22.82 -30.73 -1.03
CA CYS A 250 -23.97 -29.90 -1.32
C CYS A 250 -24.74 -30.41 -2.55
N ILE A 251 -26.07 -30.31 -2.47
CA ILE A 251 -26.94 -30.56 -3.61
C ILE A 251 -27.02 -29.29 -4.44
N VAL A 252 -26.75 -29.39 -5.73
CA VAL A 252 -26.85 -28.29 -6.68
C VAL A 252 -27.98 -28.58 -7.63
N ILE A 253 -28.86 -27.63 -7.85
CA ILE A 253 -30.00 -27.73 -8.76
C ILE A 253 -30.02 -26.53 -9.72
N PRO A 254 -30.50 -26.71 -10.97
CA PRO A 254 -30.73 -25.58 -11.87
C PRO A 254 -31.73 -24.59 -11.26
N GLN A 255 -31.53 -23.28 -11.46
CA GLN A 255 -32.48 -22.26 -11.02
C GLN A 255 -33.85 -22.46 -11.66
N GLU A 256 -33.89 -22.93 -12.92
CA GLU A 256 -35.11 -23.25 -13.69
C GLU A 256 -35.93 -24.40 -13.09
N ALA A 257 -35.32 -25.23 -12.24
CA ALA A 257 -35.98 -26.28 -11.46
C ALA A 257 -36.80 -25.75 -10.27
N THR A 258 -36.70 -24.45 -10.03
CA THR A 258 -37.37 -23.81 -8.89
C THR A 258 -38.41 -22.80 -9.31
N TYR A 259 -39.35 -22.48 -8.41
CA TYR A 259 -40.32 -21.41 -8.57
C TYR A 259 -40.57 -20.73 -7.23
N ASP A 260 -40.90 -19.43 -7.30
CA ASP A 260 -41.15 -18.60 -6.10
C ASP A 260 -42.68 -18.43 -5.87
N ILE A 261 -43.10 -18.66 -4.64
CA ILE A 261 -44.43 -18.28 -4.18
C ILE A 261 -44.28 -17.52 -2.85
N GLN A 262 -44.71 -16.27 -2.84
CA GLN A 262 -44.69 -15.40 -1.64
C GLN A 262 -43.30 -15.33 -0.97
N ASN A 263 -42.25 -15.13 -1.76
CA ASN A 263 -40.88 -15.03 -1.31
C ASN A 263 -40.32 -16.34 -0.66
N ARG A 264 -40.88 -17.49 -1.05
CA ARG A 264 -40.42 -18.81 -0.67
C ARG A 264 -40.18 -19.63 -1.93
N ILE A 265 -39.01 -20.25 -1.99
CA ILE A 265 -38.56 -21.04 -3.13
C ILE A 265 -39.03 -22.49 -2.96
N PHE A 266 -39.56 -23.06 -4.01
CA PHE A 266 -40.05 -24.44 -4.09
C PHE A 266 -39.41 -25.16 -5.26
N ALA A 267 -39.22 -26.47 -5.14
CA ALA A 267 -38.92 -27.38 -6.23
C ALA A 267 -39.98 -28.50 -6.29
N TYR A 268 -40.23 -29.06 -7.47
CA TYR A 268 -41.05 -30.24 -7.58
C TYR A 268 -40.23 -31.51 -7.47
N ARG A 269 -40.48 -32.31 -6.42
CA ARG A 269 -39.99 -33.67 -6.30
C ARG A 269 -40.94 -34.61 -7.01
N VAL A 270 -40.40 -35.60 -7.69
CA VAL A 270 -41.20 -36.65 -8.33
C VAL A 270 -41.33 -37.79 -7.34
N ILE A 271 -42.54 -38.01 -6.84
CA ILE A 271 -42.91 -39.08 -5.91
C ILE A 271 -44.05 -39.85 -6.56
N ASP A 272 -43.88 -41.17 -6.73
CA ASP A 272 -44.85 -42.04 -7.39
C ASP A 272 -45.34 -41.51 -8.75
N GLY A 273 -44.48 -40.95 -9.56
CA GLY A 273 -44.81 -40.38 -10.87
C GLY A 273 -45.60 -39.06 -10.83
N LYS A 274 -45.69 -38.41 -9.70
CA LYS A 274 -46.36 -37.11 -9.50
C LYS A 274 -45.43 -36.03 -9.01
N ALA A 275 -45.60 -34.84 -9.52
CA ALA A 275 -44.84 -33.64 -9.07
C ALA A 275 -45.40 -33.15 -7.72
N VAL A 276 -44.61 -33.25 -6.67
CA VAL A 276 -44.92 -32.81 -5.31
C VAL A 276 -44.16 -31.53 -4.99
N SER A 277 -44.87 -30.46 -4.74
CA SER A 277 -44.31 -29.15 -4.34
C SER A 277 -43.56 -29.29 -2.98
N THR A 278 -42.26 -29.07 -2.98
CA THR A 278 -41.43 -29.16 -1.79
C THR A 278 -40.77 -27.81 -1.54
N PRO A 279 -40.91 -27.20 -0.37
CA PRO A 279 -40.19 -25.99 -0.03
C PRO A 279 -38.69 -26.28 0.08
N VAL A 280 -37.85 -25.44 -0.50
CA VAL A 280 -36.42 -25.58 -0.46
C VAL A 280 -35.76 -24.30 0.05
N THR A 281 -34.74 -24.46 0.87
CA THR A 281 -33.89 -23.36 1.28
C THR A 281 -32.66 -23.37 0.39
N VAL A 282 -32.48 -22.33 -0.42
CA VAL A 282 -31.40 -22.26 -1.38
C VAL A 282 -30.43 -21.13 -1.07
N GLN A 283 -29.19 -21.29 -1.54
CA GLN A 283 -28.20 -20.25 -1.61
C GLN A 283 -27.84 -20.03 -3.08
N GLU A 284 -27.94 -18.78 -3.52
CA GLU A 284 -27.57 -18.40 -4.88
C GLU A 284 -26.07 -18.60 -5.13
N ILE A 285 -25.73 -19.16 -6.30
CA ILE A 285 -24.39 -19.16 -6.86
C ILE A 285 -24.31 -17.96 -7.80
N ASN A 286 -23.18 -17.25 -7.81
CA ASN A 286 -23.02 -16.00 -8.57
C ASN A 286 -23.05 -16.15 -10.11
N ASP A 287 -23.33 -17.33 -10.64
CA ASP A 287 -23.47 -17.55 -12.08
C ASP A 287 -24.91 -17.35 -12.59
N GLY A 288 -25.88 -17.22 -11.67
CA GLY A 288 -27.30 -17.01 -11.97
C GLY A 288 -27.96 -18.21 -12.67
N ARG A 289 -27.36 -19.39 -12.64
CA ARG A 289 -27.86 -20.60 -13.30
C ARG A 289 -28.22 -21.71 -12.33
N GLU A 290 -27.55 -21.77 -11.19
CA GLU A 290 -27.63 -22.85 -10.24
C GLU A 290 -27.85 -22.34 -8.81
N TYR A 291 -28.52 -23.15 -8.03
CA TYR A 291 -28.69 -22.96 -6.58
C TYR A 291 -28.05 -24.09 -5.81
N ILE A 292 -27.41 -23.76 -4.69
CA ILE A 292 -27.02 -24.72 -3.67
C ILE A 292 -28.21 -24.90 -2.73
N VAL A 293 -28.73 -26.12 -2.64
CA VAL A 293 -29.80 -26.46 -1.69
C VAL A 293 -29.21 -26.69 -0.31
N ARG A 294 -29.73 -25.96 0.67
CA ARG A 294 -29.35 -26.06 2.08
C ARG A 294 -30.26 -26.99 2.85
N ASP A 295 -31.55 -27.01 2.44
CA ASP A 295 -32.57 -27.84 3.09
C ASP A 295 -33.75 -28.06 2.14
N GLY A 296 -34.48 -29.16 2.32
CA GLY A 296 -35.69 -29.52 1.57
C GLY A 296 -35.49 -30.60 0.50
N LEU A 297 -34.24 -30.92 0.10
CA LEU A 297 -33.93 -32.03 -0.80
C LEU A 297 -32.86 -32.93 -0.19
N THR A 298 -32.87 -34.21 -0.56
CA THR A 298 -31.88 -35.20 -0.20
C THR A 298 -31.25 -35.82 -1.45
N GLU A 299 -30.03 -36.34 -1.28
CA GLU A 299 -29.33 -37.03 -2.38
C GLU A 299 -30.19 -38.22 -2.88
N GLY A 300 -30.38 -38.32 -4.20
CA GLY A 300 -31.23 -39.32 -4.82
C GLY A 300 -32.66 -38.85 -5.09
N ASP A 301 -33.09 -37.70 -4.61
CA ASP A 301 -34.38 -37.12 -4.99
C ASP A 301 -34.44 -36.80 -6.49
N VAL A 302 -35.48 -37.25 -7.15
CA VAL A 302 -35.78 -36.89 -8.54
C VAL A 302 -36.59 -35.59 -8.54
N ILE A 303 -36.09 -34.58 -9.27
CA ILE A 303 -36.75 -33.27 -9.38
C ILE A 303 -37.11 -32.96 -10.83
N VAL A 304 -38.08 -32.07 -11.01
CA VAL A 304 -38.37 -31.48 -12.33
C VAL A 304 -37.31 -30.43 -12.63
N ALA A 305 -36.46 -30.67 -13.63
CA ALA A 305 -35.33 -29.81 -13.95
C ALA A 305 -35.73 -28.51 -14.70
N GLU A 306 -36.77 -28.56 -15.52
CA GLU A 306 -37.22 -27.43 -16.33
C GLU A 306 -38.75 -27.30 -16.28
N GLY A 307 -39.28 -26.07 -16.42
CA GLY A 307 -40.71 -25.82 -16.50
C GLY A 307 -41.42 -25.88 -15.14
N ALA A 308 -40.72 -25.84 -14.01
CA ALA A 308 -41.34 -25.89 -12.68
C ALA A 308 -42.43 -24.85 -12.46
N GLY A 309 -42.26 -23.63 -13.00
CA GLY A 309 -43.27 -22.56 -12.89
C GLY A 309 -44.61 -22.82 -13.61
N LEU A 310 -44.66 -23.78 -14.50
CA LEU A 310 -45.86 -24.13 -15.29
C LEU A 310 -46.66 -25.31 -14.71
N LEU A 311 -46.08 -26.06 -13.77
CA LEU A 311 -46.69 -27.24 -13.19
C LEU A 311 -47.57 -26.88 -11.99
N LYS A 312 -48.55 -27.77 -11.73
CA LYS A 312 -49.35 -27.73 -10.51
C LYS A 312 -49.00 -28.93 -9.63
N ASN A 313 -49.13 -28.74 -8.31
CA ASN A 313 -48.92 -29.80 -7.38
C ASN A 313 -49.79 -31.03 -7.69
N GLY A 314 -49.24 -32.22 -7.75
CA GLY A 314 -49.93 -33.45 -8.09
C GLY A 314 -50.01 -33.78 -9.58
N THR A 315 -49.45 -32.96 -10.47
CA THR A 315 -49.38 -33.26 -11.91
C THR A 315 -48.58 -34.52 -12.16
N THR A 316 -49.09 -35.44 -12.98
CA THR A 316 -48.37 -36.65 -13.40
C THR A 316 -47.22 -36.28 -14.35
N VAL A 317 -46.04 -36.73 -14.03
CA VAL A 317 -44.80 -36.48 -14.83
C VAL A 317 -44.22 -37.81 -15.25
N ILE A 318 -43.63 -37.86 -16.43
CA ILE A 318 -42.94 -39.06 -16.96
C ILE A 318 -41.46 -38.73 -16.84
N THR A 319 -40.73 -39.59 -16.13
CA THR A 319 -39.25 -39.53 -16.07
C THR A 319 -38.70 -40.13 -17.37
N GLN A 320 -37.87 -39.39 -18.09
CA GLN A 320 -37.09 -39.93 -19.20
C GLN A 320 -35.76 -40.51 -18.69
#